data_c52882d543e156a8b1c2f88fabdfae30
#
_entry.id   c52882d543e156a8b1c2f88fabdfae30
#
_cell.length_a   1.000
_cell.length_b   1.000
_cell.length_c   1.000
_cell.angle_alpha   90.00
_cell.angle_beta   90.00
_cell.angle_gamma   90.00
#
_symmetry.space_group_name_H-M   'P 1'
#
loop_
_entity.id
_entity.type
_entity.pdbx_description
1 polymer ?
#
loop_
_entity_poly.entity_id
_entity_poly.type
_entity_poly.pdbx_seq_one_letter_code
_entity_poly.pdbx_strand_id
1 'polypeptide(L)'
;MELHVDDTAAQNEAISTHTGRSFRPLDPAPEQIALEDLAHGLSNVCRGAGQTAFFYSVALHSIHVTEELKRAGESELVQFYGLLHDAAEAYVTDVPSPLKRHLPGYREIEDDIQDAVWAAFDVSPPSDEQYRAVKRADRALGQYELPELFPQQTWEGQRPDLDYDLRADARFDVPARFEAMAVDLADRVDASVPN
;
A
#
# COMPACT_ATOMS: atom_id res chain seq x y z
N MET A 1 -19.46 -26.40 35.26
CA MET A 1 -19.12 -25.00 35.07
C MET A 1 -17.97 -25.01 34.07
N GLU A 2 -18.34 -25.18 32.79
CA GLU A 2 -17.36 -25.12 31.68
C GLU A 2 -16.92 -23.68 31.53
N LEU A 3 -15.63 -23.47 31.75
CA LEU A 3 -14.97 -22.21 31.44
C LEU A 3 -15.05 -22.04 29.91
N HIS A 4 -15.85 -21.09 29.46
CA HIS A 4 -15.70 -20.52 28.12
C HIS A 4 -14.30 -19.93 28.05
N VAL A 5 -13.38 -20.67 27.45
CA VAL A 5 -12.07 -20.17 27.06
C VAL A 5 -12.33 -19.27 25.84
N ASP A 6 -12.54 -18.09 26.09
CA ASP A 6 -11.94 -16.84 25.65
C ASP A 6 -12.00 -16.51 24.15
N ASP A 7 -13.24 -16.28 23.69
CA ASP A 7 -13.51 -15.51 22.46
C ASP A 7 -12.99 -14.06 22.58
N THR A 8 -12.72 -13.59 23.81
CA THR A 8 -12.18 -12.26 24.11
C THR A 8 -10.68 -12.13 23.83
N ALA A 9 -9.89 -13.19 23.91
CA ALA A 9 -8.46 -13.14 23.58
C ALA A 9 -8.26 -12.98 22.08
N ALA A 10 -9.00 -13.74 21.26
CA ALA A 10 -8.97 -13.61 19.80
C ALA A 10 -9.49 -12.26 19.30
N GLN A 11 -10.45 -11.65 19.99
CA GLN A 11 -10.95 -10.30 19.69
C GLN A 11 -9.94 -9.20 20.06
N ASN A 12 -9.05 -9.44 21.05
CA ASN A 12 -8.02 -8.49 21.45
C ASN A 12 -6.82 -8.46 20.48
N GLU A 13 -6.70 -9.42 19.57
CA GLU A 13 -5.63 -9.50 18.56
C GLU A 13 -6.07 -8.99 17.19
N ALA A 14 -7.31 -8.55 17.06
CA ALA A 14 -7.88 -8.04 15.81
C ALA A 14 -8.13 -6.52 15.87
N ILE A 15 -7.98 -5.89 14.72
CA ILE A 15 -8.40 -4.50 14.49
C ILE A 15 -9.69 -4.48 13.67
N SER A 16 -10.52 -3.45 13.87
CA SER A 16 -11.69 -3.21 13.02
C SER A 16 -11.27 -2.40 11.79
N THR A 17 -11.70 -2.85 10.61
CA THR A 17 -11.48 -2.14 9.36
C THR A 17 -12.60 -1.14 9.07
N HIS A 18 -12.47 -0.36 8.00
CA HIS A 18 -13.47 0.62 7.56
C HIS A 18 -14.83 -0.03 7.25
N THR A 19 -14.84 -1.20 6.59
CA THR A 19 -16.08 -1.95 6.29
C THR A 19 -16.65 -2.70 7.49
N GLY A 20 -15.96 -2.63 8.64
CA GLY A 20 -16.38 -3.32 9.87
C GLY A 20 -15.92 -4.77 9.96
N ARG A 21 -14.98 -5.20 9.10
CA ARG A 21 -14.35 -6.52 9.20
C ARG A 21 -13.43 -6.58 10.42
N SER A 22 -13.19 -7.78 10.88
CA SER A 22 -12.18 -8.10 11.89
C SER A 22 -10.90 -8.56 11.18
N PHE A 23 -9.84 -7.77 11.24
CA PHE A 23 -8.56 -8.09 10.63
C PHE A 23 -7.52 -8.41 11.70
N ARG A 24 -6.80 -9.51 11.56
CA ARG A 24 -5.75 -9.96 12.50
C ARG A 24 -4.36 -9.75 11.91
N PRO A 25 -3.64 -8.69 12.28
CA PRO A 25 -2.33 -8.38 11.69
C PRO A 25 -1.26 -9.45 11.91
N LEU A 26 -1.38 -10.24 12.98
CA LEU A 26 -0.42 -11.31 13.32
C LEU A 26 -0.82 -12.70 12.79
N ASP A 27 -1.97 -12.81 12.15
CA ASP A 27 -2.50 -14.03 11.53
C ASP A 27 -3.43 -13.61 10.36
N PRO A 28 -2.88 -12.90 9.35
CA PRO A 28 -3.69 -12.36 8.27
C PRO A 28 -4.19 -13.48 7.35
N ALA A 29 -5.44 -13.36 6.90
CA ALA A 29 -6.05 -14.29 5.97
C ALA A 29 -6.70 -13.55 4.79
N PRO A 30 -6.67 -14.11 3.56
CA PRO A 30 -7.21 -13.46 2.37
C PRO A 30 -8.65 -13.00 2.50
N GLU A 31 -9.50 -13.76 3.22
CA GLU A 31 -10.92 -13.44 3.44
C GLU A 31 -11.14 -12.23 4.35
N GLN A 32 -10.10 -11.77 5.04
CA GLN A 32 -10.15 -10.56 5.86
C GLN A 32 -9.82 -9.29 5.06
N ILE A 33 -9.30 -9.44 3.85
CA ILE A 33 -8.93 -8.35 2.96
C ILE A 33 -10.17 -7.91 2.16
N ALA A 34 -10.39 -6.60 2.06
CA ALA A 34 -11.35 -6.00 1.15
C ALA A 34 -10.69 -4.82 0.41
N LEU A 35 -11.01 -4.66 -0.89
CA LEU A 35 -10.49 -3.56 -1.69
C LEU A 35 -10.88 -2.19 -1.11
N GLU A 36 -12.11 -2.06 -0.63
CA GLU A 36 -12.61 -0.83 0.01
C GLU A 36 -11.80 -0.48 1.27
N ASP A 37 -11.44 -1.48 2.09
CA ASP A 37 -10.60 -1.27 3.28
C ASP A 37 -9.18 -0.84 2.90
N LEU A 38 -8.59 -1.46 1.87
CA LEU A 38 -7.27 -1.08 1.35
C LEU A 38 -7.28 0.36 0.83
N ALA A 39 -8.23 0.69 -0.05
CA ALA A 39 -8.35 2.02 -0.64
C ALA A 39 -8.56 3.10 0.43
N HIS A 40 -9.46 2.84 1.39
CA HIS A 40 -9.73 3.74 2.50
C HIS A 40 -8.50 3.89 3.41
N GLY A 41 -7.92 2.78 3.86
CA GLY A 41 -6.77 2.77 4.76
C GLY A 41 -5.59 3.52 4.16
N LEU A 42 -5.14 3.12 2.96
CA LEU A 42 -4.02 3.75 2.26
C LEU A 42 -4.25 5.23 1.95
N SER A 43 -5.50 5.65 1.71
CA SER A 43 -5.84 7.05 1.47
C SER A 43 -5.79 7.92 2.74
N ASN A 44 -5.85 7.30 3.92
CA ASN A 44 -5.76 7.99 5.21
C ASN A 44 -4.36 7.88 5.85
N VAL A 45 -3.51 7.00 5.37
CA VAL A 45 -2.12 6.91 5.81
C VAL A 45 -1.29 7.97 5.09
N CYS A 46 -0.80 8.95 5.85
CA CYS A 46 0.10 9.98 5.32
C CYS A 46 1.53 9.44 5.22
N ARG A 47 2.17 9.60 4.06
CA ARG A 47 3.58 9.23 3.88
C ARG A 47 4.49 9.95 4.86
N GLY A 48 5.65 9.33 5.15
CA GLY A 48 6.66 9.91 6.03
C GLY A 48 6.17 10.16 7.45
N ALA A 49 5.31 9.30 7.97
CA ALA A 49 4.71 9.40 9.31
C ALA A 49 4.03 10.78 9.57
N GLY A 50 3.46 11.40 8.54
CA GLY A 50 2.78 12.69 8.66
C GLY A 50 3.69 13.90 8.85
N GLN A 51 5.02 13.77 8.70
CA GLN A 51 5.98 14.88 8.84
C GLN A 51 6.15 15.69 7.53
N THR A 52 5.32 15.43 6.53
CA THR A 52 5.33 16.09 5.24
C THR A 52 4.76 17.52 5.32
N ALA A 53 5.18 18.41 4.40
CA ALA A 53 4.71 19.80 4.34
C ALA A 53 3.22 19.93 4.00
N PHE A 54 2.63 18.90 3.41
CA PHE A 54 1.20 18.78 3.13
C PHE A 54 0.82 17.31 3.17
N PHE A 55 -0.47 17.02 3.30
CA PHE A 55 -0.93 15.64 3.30
C PHE A 55 -0.71 15.00 1.92
N TYR A 56 -0.05 13.85 1.90
CA TYR A 56 0.18 13.03 0.72
C TYR A 56 0.04 11.56 1.11
N SER A 57 -0.98 10.90 0.58
CA SER A 57 -1.34 9.56 1.01
C SER A 57 -0.49 8.47 0.35
N VAL A 58 -0.42 7.31 0.99
CA VAL A 58 0.18 6.10 0.42
C VAL A 58 -0.61 5.67 -0.82
N ALA A 59 -1.95 5.77 -0.81
CA ALA A 59 -2.77 5.46 -1.98
C ALA A 59 -2.42 6.32 -3.19
N LEU A 60 -2.26 7.65 -3.02
CA LEU A 60 -1.90 8.53 -4.14
C LEU A 60 -0.49 8.23 -4.65
N HIS A 61 0.45 7.93 -3.77
CA HIS A 61 1.78 7.43 -4.16
C HIS A 61 1.68 6.16 -5.01
N SER A 62 0.92 5.16 -4.57
CA SER A 62 0.75 3.89 -5.29
C SER A 62 0.10 4.08 -6.67
N ILE A 63 -0.86 5.01 -6.79
CA ILE A 63 -1.44 5.41 -8.09
C ILE A 63 -0.33 5.97 -8.99
N HIS A 64 0.49 6.89 -8.51
CA HIS A 64 1.58 7.49 -9.30
C HIS A 64 2.66 6.47 -9.66
N VAL A 65 3.00 5.51 -8.78
CA VAL A 65 3.90 4.38 -9.09
C VAL A 65 3.35 3.57 -10.25
N THR A 66 2.06 3.27 -10.23
CA THR A 66 1.37 2.52 -11.29
C THR A 66 1.40 3.28 -12.62
N GLU A 67 1.13 4.58 -12.60
CA GLU A 67 1.20 5.44 -13.79
C GLU A 67 2.62 5.51 -14.35
N GLU A 68 3.64 5.53 -13.50
CA GLU A 68 5.04 5.51 -13.93
C GLU A 68 5.43 4.18 -14.56
N LEU A 69 4.99 3.05 -14.00
CA LEU A 69 5.17 1.72 -14.59
C LEU A 69 4.49 1.63 -15.96
N LYS A 70 3.27 2.15 -16.09
CA LYS A 70 2.57 2.24 -17.38
C LYS A 70 3.34 3.09 -18.39
N ARG A 71 3.87 4.24 -17.97
CA ARG A 71 4.69 5.13 -18.82
C ARG A 71 5.99 4.46 -19.27
N ALA A 72 6.58 3.62 -18.40
CA ALA A 72 7.76 2.81 -18.71
C ALA A 72 7.46 1.63 -19.65
N GLY A 73 6.18 1.35 -19.98
CA GLY A 73 5.77 0.25 -20.85
C GLY A 73 5.78 -1.12 -20.16
N GLU A 74 5.77 -1.14 -18.83
CA GLU A 74 5.68 -2.39 -18.07
C GLU A 74 4.29 -3.06 -18.26
N SER A 75 4.24 -4.38 -18.11
CA SER A 75 3.01 -5.14 -18.28
C SER A 75 1.93 -4.75 -17.26
N GLU A 76 0.66 -5.00 -17.59
CA GLU A 76 -0.47 -4.71 -16.69
C GLU A 76 -0.34 -5.40 -15.34
N LEU A 77 0.20 -6.63 -15.32
CA LEU A 77 0.50 -7.33 -14.06
C LEU A 77 1.56 -6.59 -13.22
N VAL A 78 2.61 -6.03 -13.84
CA VAL A 78 3.61 -5.24 -13.11
C VAL A 78 3.01 -3.93 -12.62
N GLN A 79 2.12 -3.30 -13.41
CA GLN A 79 1.37 -2.12 -12.98
C GLN A 79 0.48 -2.44 -11.78
N PHE A 80 -0.17 -3.61 -11.78
CA PHE A 80 -1.00 -4.07 -10.67
C PHE A 80 -0.17 -4.30 -9.40
N TYR A 81 1.00 -4.92 -9.53
CA TYR A 81 1.95 -5.00 -8.40
C TYR A 81 2.37 -3.61 -7.91
N GLY A 82 2.54 -2.65 -8.80
CA GLY A 82 2.83 -1.26 -8.45
C GLY A 82 1.72 -0.60 -7.62
N LEU A 83 0.46 -0.87 -7.95
CA LEU A 83 -0.69 -0.34 -7.21
C LEU A 83 -0.76 -0.92 -5.78
N LEU A 84 -0.45 -2.19 -5.63
CA LEU A 84 -0.60 -2.93 -4.38
C LEU A 84 0.70 -3.10 -3.58
N HIS A 85 1.82 -2.50 -4.00
CA HIS A 85 3.15 -2.80 -3.44
C HIS A 85 3.33 -2.40 -1.95
N ASP A 86 2.55 -1.45 -1.49
CA ASP A 86 2.52 -0.97 -0.10
C ASP A 86 1.13 -1.25 0.53
N ALA A 87 0.37 -2.25 0.02
CA ALA A 87 -1.00 -2.52 0.48
C ALA A 87 -1.06 -2.93 1.96
N ALA A 88 -0.04 -3.60 2.49
CA ALA A 88 0.06 -3.92 3.91
C ALA A 88 -0.03 -2.67 4.82
N GLU A 89 0.42 -1.50 4.34
CA GLU A 89 0.41 -0.26 5.11
C GLU A 89 -1.01 0.25 5.43
N ALA A 90 -2.04 -0.24 4.74
CA ALA A 90 -3.43 0.01 5.11
C ALA A 90 -3.76 -0.46 6.54
N TYR A 91 -3.06 -1.48 7.02
CA TYR A 91 -3.29 -2.11 8.32
C TYR A 91 -2.20 -1.82 9.36
N VAL A 92 -0.95 -1.60 8.93
CA VAL A 92 0.19 -1.44 9.85
C VAL A 92 0.90 -0.07 9.71
N THR A 93 0.35 0.81 8.88
CA THR A 93 0.82 2.18 8.61
C THR A 93 2.19 2.28 7.90
N ASP A 94 2.50 3.45 7.32
CA ASP A 94 3.82 3.75 6.73
C ASP A 94 4.83 4.03 7.84
N VAL A 95 5.61 3.02 8.21
CA VAL A 95 6.70 3.18 9.15
C VAL A 95 7.97 3.59 8.42
N PRO A 96 8.60 4.73 8.77
CA PRO A 96 9.82 5.20 8.10
C PRO A 96 10.93 4.16 8.09
N SER A 97 11.56 3.94 6.94
CA SER A 97 12.58 2.91 6.71
C SER A 97 13.73 2.90 7.75
N PRO A 98 14.21 4.05 8.28
CA PRO A 98 15.21 4.03 9.35
C PRO A 98 14.71 3.36 10.63
N LEU A 99 13.42 3.54 10.99
CA LEU A 99 12.81 2.93 12.16
C LEU A 99 12.48 1.46 11.88
N LYS A 100 11.88 1.15 10.74
CA LYS A 100 11.49 -0.21 10.32
C LYS A 100 12.63 -1.22 10.44
N ARG A 101 13.88 -0.81 10.18
CA ARG A 101 15.08 -1.67 10.31
C ARG A 101 15.44 -2.04 11.74
N HIS A 102 14.92 -1.32 12.73
CA HIS A 102 15.19 -1.52 14.15
C HIS A 102 13.99 -2.08 14.93
N LEU A 103 12.89 -2.41 14.23
CA LEU A 103 11.70 -3.06 14.80
C LEU A 103 11.75 -4.55 14.48
N PRO A 104 12.15 -5.42 15.46
CA PRO A 104 12.15 -6.86 15.25
C PRO A 104 10.74 -7.37 14.92
N GLY A 105 10.62 -8.24 13.93
CA GLY A 105 9.36 -8.84 13.51
C GLY A 105 8.44 -7.97 12.65
N TYR A 106 8.69 -6.65 12.56
CA TYR A 106 7.80 -5.77 11.81
C TYR A 106 7.75 -6.12 10.31
N ARG A 107 8.90 -6.41 9.71
CA ARG A 107 8.96 -6.80 8.29
C ARG A 107 8.23 -8.11 8.01
N GLU A 108 8.37 -9.08 8.90
CA GLU A 108 7.68 -10.37 8.81
C GLU A 108 6.16 -10.15 8.81
N ILE A 109 5.66 -9.27 9.69
CA ILE A 109 4.23 -8.90 9.73
C ILE A 109 3.80 -8.21 8.43
N GLU A 110 4.59 -7.27 7.90
CA GLU A 110 4.27 -6.63 6.62
C GLU A 110 4.23 -7.63 5.46
N ASP A 111 5.24 -8.52 5.40
CA ASP A 111 5.34 -9.53 4.36
C ASP A 111 4.16 -10.52 4.43
N ASP A 112 3.77 -10.99 5.63
CA ASP A 112 2.62 -11.88 5.83
C ASP A 112 1.31 -11.21 5.40
N ILE A 113 1.10 -9.92 5.74
CA ILE A 113 -0.08 -9.17 5.30
C ILE A 113 -0.06 -8.98 3.78
N GLN A 114 1.09 -8.67 3.21
CA GLN A 114 1.23 -8.49 1.78
C GLN A 114 0.96 -9.80 1.00
N ASP A 115 1.38 -10.94 1.55
CA ASP A 115 1.07 -12.26 0.99
C ASP A 115 -0.44 -12.56 1.07
N ALA A 116 -1.12 -12.18 2.16
CA ALA A 116 -2.57 -12.27 2.26
C ALA A 116 -3.28 -11.37 1.23
N VAL A 117 -2.74 -10.18 0.93
CA VAL A 117 -3.25 -9.31 -0.13
C VAL A 117 -3.13 -9.98 -1.49
N TRP A 118 -1.94 -10.53 -1.85
CA TRP A 118 -1.77 -11.25 -3.12
C TRP A 118 -2.76 -12.40 -3.26
N ALA A 119 -2.93 -13.18 -2.20
CA ALA A 119 -3.87 -14.29 -2.17
C ALA A 119 -5.33 -13.83 -2.30
N ALA A 120 -5.71 -12.70 -1.69
CA ALA A 120 -7.06 -12.15 -1.78
C ALA A 120 -7.44 -11.72 -3.22
N PHE A 121 -6.44 -11.25 -3.99
CA PHE A 121 -6.63 -10.93 -5.40
C PHE A 121 -6.40 -12.12 -6.34
N ASP A 122 -6.13 -13.31 -5.80
CA ASP A 122 -5.83 -14.53 -6.57
C ASP A 122 -4.64 -14.36 -7.54
N VAL A 123 -3.63 -13.62 -7.12
CA VAL A 123 -2.39 -13.44 -7.87
C VAL A 123 -1.20 -14.00 -7.10
N SER A 124 -0.23 -14.56 -7.83
CA SER A 124 1.04 -14.98 -7.23
C SER A 124 1.85 -13.75 -6.82
N PRO A 125 2.68 -13.82 -5.77
CA PRO A 125 3.65 -12.76 -5.47
C PRO A 125 4.54 -12.43 -6.69
N PRO A 126 5.00 -11.18 -6.84
CA PRO A 126 5.83 -10.77 -7.96
C PRO A 126 7.16 -11.55 -8.01
N SER A 127 7.58 -11.93 -9.21
CA SER A 127 8.93 -12.45 -9.43
C SER A 127 9.98 -11.38 -9.09
N ASP A 128 11.24 -11.81 -8.91
CA ASP A 128 12.37 -10.90 -8.66
C ASP A 128 12.48 -9.78 -9.72
N GLU A 129 12.18 -10.07 -10.97
CA GLU A 129 12.24 -9.09 -12.06
C GLU A 129 11.12 -8.07 -11.95
N GLN A 130 9.89 -8.53 -11.72
CA GLN A 130 8.71 -7.69 -11.51
C GLN A 130 8.86 -6.82 -10.27
N TYR A 131 9.30 -7.40 -9.15
CA TYR A 131 9.60 -6.67 -7.92
C TYR A 131 10.64 -5.55 -8.15
N ARG A 132 11.73 -5.85 -8.90
CA ARG A 132 12.74 -4.85 -9.24
C ARG A 132 12.17 -3.74 -10.12
N ALA A 133 11.24 -4.05 -11.03
CA ALA A 133 10.57 -3.05 -11.86
C ALA A 133 9.75 -2.09 -10.99
N VAL A 134 8.91 -2.62 -10.09
CA VAL A 134 8.14 -1.81 -9.13
C VAL A 134 9.07 -0.96 -8.27
N LYS A 135 10.12 -1.54 -7.69
CA LYS A 135 11.06 -0.79 -6.83
C LYS A 135 11.89 0.25 -7.59
N ARG A 136 12.08 0.13 -8.90
CA ARG A 136 12.67 1.22 -9.72
C ARG A 136 11.71 2.41 -9.82
N ALA A 137 10.43 2.16 -10.11
CA ALA A 137 9.43 3.21 -10.23
C ALA A 137 9.17 3.90 -8.88
N ASP A 138 8.98 3.13 -7.81
CA ASP A 138 8.84 3.61 -6.43
C ASP A 138 10.01 4.53 -6.03
N ARG A 139 11.26 4.10 -6.29
CA ARG A 139 12.45 4.89 -5.99
C ARG A 139 12.54 6.17 -6.82
N ALA A 140 12.23 6.10 -8.11
CA ALA A 140 12.22 7.28 -8.98
C ALA A 140 11.16 8.28 -8.51
N LEU A 141 9.96 7.80 -8.21
CA LEU A 141 8.90 8.64 -7.68
C LEU A 141 9.27 9.22 -6.31
N GLY A 142 9.85 8.43 -5.41
CA GLY A 142 10.36 8.95 -4.13
C GLY A 142 11.38 10.08 -4.30
N GLN A 143 12.30 10.00 -5.28
CA GLN A 143 13.24 11.09 -5.60
C GLN A 143 12.53 12.35 -6.13
N TYR A 144 11.38 12.20 -6.76
CA TYR A 144 10.55 13.31 -7.21
C TYR A 144 9.74 13.94 -6.07
N GLU A 145 9.16 13.11 -5.22
CA GLU A 145 8.25 13.48 -4.12
C GLU A 145 8.98 14.14 -2.94
N LEU A 146 10.06 13.51 -2.47
CA LEU A 146 10.71 13.86 -1.21
C LEU A 146 11.14 15.33 -1.11
N PRO A 147 11.67 16.00 -2.16
CA PRO A 147 11.99 17.42 -2.10
C PRO A 147 10.77 18.32 -1.89
N GLU A 148 9.61 17.93 -2.41
CA GLU A 148 8.35 18.67 -2.23
C GLU A 148 7.70 18.39 -0.87
N LEU A 149 7.78 17.13 -0.42
CA LEU A 149 7.20 16.71 0.85
C LEU A 149 8.01 17.21 2.05
N PHE A 150 9.33 17.37 1.89
CA PHE A 150 10.25 17.82 2.95
C PHE A 150 11.15 18.97 2.48
N PRO A 151 10.57 20.14 2.17
CA PRO A 151 11.29 21.26 1.55
C PRO A 151 12.38 21.88 2.45
N GLN A 152 12.40 21.54 3.74
CA GLN A 152 13.41 22.01 4.69
C GLN A 152 14.69 21.15 4.68
N GLN A 153 14.68 20.03 3.95
CA GLN A 153 15.83 19.13 3.84
C GLN A 153 16.57 19.35 2.52
N THR A 154 17.89 19.15 2.56
CA THR A 154 18.71 19.11 1.34
C THR A 154 18.72 17.68 0.80
N TRP A 155 18.25 17.51 -0.42
CA TRP A 155 18.23 16.22 -1.10
C TRP A 155 19.38 16.14 -2.10
N GLU A 156 20.18 15.07 -1.99
CA GLU A 156 21.25 14.78 -2.93
C GLU A 156 20.70 13.93 -4.09
N GLY A 157 21.18 14.23 -5.30
CA GLY A 157 20.82 13.50 -6.51
C GLY A 157 20.07 14.34 -7.54
N GLN A 158 19.89 13.76 -8.71
CA GLN A 158 19.15 14.40 -9.79
C GLN A 158 17.65 14.07 -9.62
N ARG A 159 16.82 15.10 -9.54
CA ARG A 159 15.36 14.92 -9.54
C ARG A 159 14.93 14.37 -10.89
N PRO A 160 14.15 13.29 -10.95
CA PRO A 160 13.59 12.78 -12.21
C PRO A 160 12.68 13.84 -12.86
N ASP A 161 12.62 13.83 -14.19
CA ASP A 161 11.71 14.67 -14.98
C ASP A 161 10.31 14.00 -15.02
N LEU A 162 9.59 14.15 -13.91
CA LEU A 162 8.22 13.67 -13.74
C LEU A 162 7.29 14.86 -13.52
N ASP A 163 6.01 14.70 -13.87
CA ASP A 163 4.99 15.75 -13.77
C ASP A 163 3.75 15.19 -13.07
N TYR A 164 3.81 15.11 -11.73
CA TYR A 164 2.69 14.71 -10.88
C TYR A 164 2.27 15.86 -9.98
N ASP A 165 0.96 16.10 -9.91
CA ASP A 165 0.41 17.04 -8.91
C ASP A 165 0.29 16.34 -7.55
N LEU A 166 1.32 16.49 -6.73
CA LEU A 166 1.37 15.93 -5.38
C LEU A 166 0.39 16.59 -4.41
N ARG A 167 -0.21 17.72 -4.78
CA ARG A 167 -1.18 18.46 -3.97
C ARG A 167 -2.63 18.18 -4.37
N ALA A 168 -2.83 17.41 -5.45
CA ALA A 168 -4.16 17.01 -5.92
C ALA A 168 -4.86 16.00 -4.99
N ASP A 169 -4.34 15.79 -3.78
CA ASP A 169 -4.94 14.89 -2.80
C ASP A 169 -6.22 15.51 -2.20
N ALA A 170 -7.29 15.50 -3.00
CA ALA A 170 -8.61 15.59 -2.44
C ALA A 170 -8.94 14.22 -1.85
N ARG A 171 -8.85 14.06 -0.53
CA ARG A 171 -9.06 12.80 0.21
C ARG A 171 -10.30 12.03 -0.21
N PHE A 172 -11.30 12.72 -0.71
CA PHE A 172 -12.57 12.12 -1.17
C PHE A 172 -12.49 11.47 -2.54
N ASP A 173 -11.49 11.79 -3.36
CA ASP A 173 -11.34 11.25 -4.72
C ASP A 173 -10.32 10.10 -4.79
N VAL A 174 -9.29 10.12 -3.94
CA VAL A 174 -8.20 9.15 -3.97
C VAL A 174 -8.66 7.71 -3.72
N PRO A 175 -9.52 7.40 -2.71
CA PRO A 175 -10.02 6.04 -2.53
C PRO A 175 -10.72 5.52 -3.78
N ALA A 176 -11.63 6.30 -4.35
CA ALA A 176 -12.39 5.89 -5.55
C ALA A 176 -11.46 5.70 -6.78
N ARG A 177 -10.42 6.53 -6.94
CA ARG A 177 -9.41 6.37 -8.00
C ARG A 177 -8.60 5.09 -7.81
N PHE A 178 -8.17 4.80 -6.58
CA PHE A 178 -7.44 3.58 -6.24
C PHE A 178 -8.29 2.34 -6.54
N GLU A 179 -9.54 2.31 -6.06
CA GLU A 179 -10.48 1.21 -6.32
C GLU A 179 -10.73 1.02 -7.82
N ALA A 180 -11.02 2.09 -8.56
CA ALA A 180 -11.26 2.02 -10.00
C ALA A 180 -10.04 1.49 -10.75
N MET A 181 -8.84 1.91 -10.37
CA MET A 181 -7.59 1.42 -10.96
C MET A 181 -7.33 -0.05 -10.60
N ALA A 182 -7.60 -0.45 -9.36
CA ALA A 182 -7.46 -1.83 -8.92
C ALA A 182 -8.42 -2.77 -9.69
N VAL A 183 -9.68 -2.37 -9.83
CA VAL A 183 -10.69 -3.14 -10.60
C VAL A 183 -10.30 -3.26 -12.08
N ASP A 184 -9.90 -2.15 -12.72
CA ASP A 184 -9.49 -2.15 -14.14
C ASP A 184 -8.26 -3.04 -14.38
N LEU A 185 -7.27 -2.97 -13.51
CA LEU A 185 -6.06 -3.80 -13.63
C LEU A 185 -6.34 -5.27 -13.30
N ALA A 186 -7.16 -5.57 -12.27
CA ALA A 186 -7.54 -6.93 -11.93
C ALA A 186 -8.26 -7.61 -13.11
N ASP A 187 -9.21 -6.92 -13.75
CA ASP A 187 -9.93 -7.44 -14.94
C ASP A 187 -8.95 -7.78 -16.09
N ARG A 188 -7.93 -6.94 -16.31
CA ARG A 188 -6.94 -7.13 -17.39
C ARG A 188 -5.95 -8.26 -17.14
N VAL A 189 -5.74 -8.66 -15.89
CA VAL A 189 -4.80 -9.73 -15.52
C VAL A 189 -5.50 -11.00 -15.04
N ASP A 190 -6.82 -11.08 -15.18
CA ASP A 190 -7.66 -12.23 -14.75
C ASP A 190 -7.57 -12.46 -13.22
N ALA A 191 -7.39 -11.39 -12.45
CA ALA A 191 -7.34 -11.43 -10.99
C ALA A 191 -8.72 -11.25 -10.36
N SER A 192 -8.90 -11.77 -9.15
CA SER A 192 -10.09 -11.52 -8.33
C SER A 192 -10.06 -10.13 -7.69
N VAL A 193 -11.23 -9.61 -7.34
CA VAL A 193 -11.35 -8.39 -6.52
C VAL A 193 -12.00 -8.76 -5.20
N PRO A 194 -11.28 -8.63 -4.07
CA PRO A 194 -11.83 -8.97 -2.76
C PRO A 194 -12.89 -7.95 -2.33
N ASN A 195 -14.06 -8.48 -1.94
CA ASN A 195 -15.22 -7.68 -1.52
C ASN A 195 -15.19 -7.40 -0.03
#